data_2161361c6fef70c8151de0044bb3b533
#
_entry.id   2161361c6fef70c8151de0044bb3b533
#
_cell.length_a   1.000
_cell.length_b   1.000
_cell.length_c   1.000
_cell.angle_alpha   90.00
_cell.angle_beta   90.00
_cell.angle_gamma   90.00
#
_symmetry.space_group_name_H-M   'P 1'
#
loop_
_entity.id
_entity.type
_entity.pdbx_description
1 polymer ?
#
loop_
_entity_poly.entity_id
_entity_poly.type
_entity_poly.pdbx_seq_one_letter_code
_entity_poly.pdbx_strand_id
1 'polypeptide(L)'
;MRTILFVSLVGLAALGCSKSESKKSEGSSMVEEKVPEVTVDQVDTALAASEWQAVDANGDATRKKMGVLPGAVLLTDSETFSASELPADKSKGLVFYCANTHCGASHEAASKALTAGYKNVKVMPEGIAGWVKAGKKVQTI
;
A
#
# COMPACT_ATOMS: atom_id res chain seq x y z
N MET A 1 21.23 28.04 70.17
CA MET A 1 19.99 28.19 71.01
C MET A 1 18.83 27.56 70.30
N ARG A 2 18.21 26.64 70.98
CA ARG A 2 16.89 26.03 70.90
C ARG A 2 16.62 25.23 69.65
N THR A 3 16.79 23.93 69.64
CA THR A 3 16.06 22.84 70.30
C THR A 3 14.53 22.90 70.12
N ILE A 4 13.96 21.88 69.60
CA ILE A 4 12.75 21.10 69.88
C ILE A 4 12.39 20.27 68.70
N LEU A 5 12.58 18.99 68.56
CA LEU A 5 12.04 17.76 69.23
C LEU A 5 10.59 17.42 68.78
N PHE A 6 10.47 16.17 68.32
CA PHE A 6 9.31 15.24 68.35
C PHE A 6 8.29 15.47 67.19
N VAL A 7 7.73 14.45 66.55
CA VAL A 7 7.19 13.18 67.06
C VAL A 7 7.10 12.20 65.89
N SER A 8 7.42 10.96 66.22
CA SER A 8 7.07 9.75 65.47
C SER A 8 5.56 9.60 65.28
N LEU A 9 5.14 9.10 64.14
CA LEU A 9 3.97 8.22 64.10
C LEU A 9 4.15 7.11 63.04
N VAL A 10 4.16 5.93 63.60
CA VAL A 10 4.07 4.63 62.93
C VAL A 10 2.67 4.47 62.37
N GLY A 11 2.54 4.04 61.15
CA GLY A 11 1.27 3.71 60.49
C GLY A 11 1.54 2.75 59.34
N LEU A 12 1.62 1.54 59.66
CA LEU A 12 0.88 0.34 59.34
C LEU A 12 0.72 0.04 57.84
N ALA A 13 1.25 -1.11 57.48
CA ALA A 13 1.18 -1.85 56.24
C ALA A 13 -0.19 -1.83 55.53
N ALA A 14 -0.16 -1.59 54.23
CA ALA A 14 -1.13 -2.14 53.32
C ALA A 14 -0.39 -2.98 52.26
N LEU A 15 -0.55 -4.29 52.37
CA LEU A 15 -0.23 -5.21 51.29
C LEU A 15 -1.12 -4.87 50.09
N GLY A 16 -0.61 -4.11 49.18
CA GLY A 16 -1.18 -3.98 47.85
C GLY A 16 -0.62 -5.09 46.97
N CYS A 17 -1.46 -6.07 46.66
CA CYS A 17 -1.17 -7.06 45.64
C CYS A 17 -0.69 -6.38 44.38
N SER A 18 0.57 -6.56 44.07
CA SER A 18 1.13 -6.27 42.76
C SER A 18 0.51 -7.25 41.78
N LYS A 19 -0.56 -6.84 41.13
CA LYS A 19 -1.11 -7.52 39.98
C LYS A 19 -0.11 -7.31 38.87
N SER A 20 0.69 -8.33 38.65
CA SER A 20 1.53 -8.44 37.45
C SER A 20 0.59 -8.38 36.26
N GLU A 21 0.42 -7.22 35.66
CA GLU A 21 -0.13 -7.11 34.34
C GLU A 21 0.93 -7.65 33.39
N SER A 22 0.74 -8.91 33.07
CA SER A 22 1.31 -9.52 31.89
C SER A 22 0.98 -8.60 30.72
N LYS A 23 1.97 -7.87 30.27
CA LYS A 23 1.91 -7.12 29.02
C LYS A 23 1.72 -8.16 27.92
N LYS A 24 0.45 -8.40 27.61
CA LYS A 24 0.05 -9.16 26.44
C LYS A 24 0.76 -8.47 25.27
N SER A 25 1.72 -9.13 24.69
CA SER A 25 2.25 -8.74 23.39
C SER A 25 1.06 -8.74 22.46
N GLU A 26 0.57 -7.57 22.15
CA GLU A 26 -0.35 -7.39 21.06
C GLU A 26 0.40 -7.88 19.84
N GLY A 27 -0.06 -9.04 19.33
CA GLY A 27 0.32 -9.50 18.04
C GLY A 27 0.09 -8.33 17.09
N SER A 28 1.11 -7.95 16.36
CA SER A 28 1.03 -7.05 15.24
C SER A 28 -0.15 -7.52 14.38
N SER A 29 -1.32 -6.93 14.59
CA SER A 29 -2.33 -6.94 13.57
C SER A 29 -1.68 -6.19 12.43
N MET A 30 -1.26 -6.92 11.38
CA MET A 30 -1.03 -6.33 10.09
C MET A 30 -2.36 -5.65 9.76
N VAL A 31 -2.44 -4.35 9.99
CA VAL A 31 -3.41 -3.51 9.33
C VAL A 31 -3.02 -3.67 7.88
N GLU A 32 -3.78 -4.46 7.15
CA GLU A 32 -3.68 -4.52 5.71
C GLU A 32 -3.98 -3.10 5.25
N GLU A 33 -2.92 -2.34 5.00
CA GLU A 33 -3.02 -0.96 4.56
C GLU A 33 -3.68 -1.00 3.20
N LYS A 34 -4.99 -0.69 3.20
CA LYS A 34 -5.78 -0.71 1.99
C LYS A 34 -5.17 0.27 1.01
N VAL A 35 -4.67 -0.24 -0.10
CA VAL A 35 -4.07 0.58 -1.15
C VAL A 35 -5.11 1.58 -1.66
N PRO A 36 -4.81 2.87 -1.73
CA PRO A 36 -5.74 3.88 -2.24
C PRO A 36 -6.17 3.57 -3.68
N GLU A 37 -7.47 3.69 -3.93
CA GLU A 37 -8.05 3.52 -5.26
C GLU A 37 -8.21 4.87 -5.96
N VAL A 38 -7.98 4.88 -7.28
CA VAL A 38 -8.09 6.06 -8.15
C VAL A 38 -8.88 5.72 -9.40
N THR A 39 -9.55 6.74 -9.95
CA THR A 39 -10.37 6.58 -11.16
C THR A 39 -9.54 6.67 -12.44
N VAL A 40 -10.13 6.21 -13.55
CA VAL A 40 -9.54 6.33 -14.90
C VAL A 40 -9.13 7.77 -15.22
N ASP A 41 -9.98 8.76 -14.93
CA ASP A 41 -9.68 10.16 -15.25
C ASP A 41 -8.54 10.73 -14.41
N GLN A 42 -8.44 10.32 -13.13
CA GLN A 42 -7.31 10.71 -12.28
C GLN A 42 -6.01 10.12 -12.80
N VAL A 43 -6.03 8.86 -13.24
CA VAL A 43 -4.86 8.20 -13.85
C VAL A 43 -4.46 8.89 -15.14
N ASP A 44 -5.40 9.15 -16.06
CA ASP A 44 -5.14 9.82 -17.32
C ASP A 44 -4.46 11.19 -17.10
N THR A 45 -4.99 11.98 -16.19
CA THR A 45 -4.43 13.30 -15.84
C THR A 45 -3.01 13.17 -15.27
N ALA A 46 -2.79 12.26 -14.34
CA ALA A 46 -1.48 12.09 -13.70
C ALA A 46 -0.42 11.49 -14.63
N LEU A 47 -0.82 10.60 -15.55
CA LEU A 47 0.09 10.07 -16.58
C LEU A 47 0.47 11.17 -17.58
N ALA A 48 -0.47 12.00 -18.00
CA ALA A 48 -0.20 13.13 -18.90
C ALA A 48 0.76 14.15 -18.26
N ALA A 49 0.67 14.36 -16.95
CA ALA A 49 1.56 15.21 -16.17
C ALA A 49 2.90 14.52 -15.79
N SER A 50 3.10 13.27 -16.15
CA SER A 50 4.25 12.44 -15.73
C SER A 50 4.42 12.30 -14.22
N GLU A 51 3.35 12.52 -13.46
CA GLU A 51 3.35 12.40 -12.00
C GLU A 51 3.40 10.94 -11.54
N TRP A 52 2.66 10.06 -12.25
CA TRP A 52 2.59 8.64 -11.95
C TRP A 52 3.17 7.80 -13.07
N GLN A 53 3.58 6.59 -12.71
CA GLN A 53 3.95 5.51 -13.61
C GLN A 53 2.88 4.42 -13.56
N ALA A 54 2.29 4.09 -14.70
CA ALA A 54 1.38 2.97 -14.78
C ALA A 54 2.15 1.64 -14.71
N VAL A 55 1.59 0.68 -13.98
CA VAL A 55 2.13 -0.67 -13.82
C VAL A 55 1.04 -1.68 -14.16
N ASP A 56 1.29 -2.46 -15.18
CA ASP A 56 0.38 -3.48 -15.69
C ASP A 56 0.60 -4.80 -14.98
N ALA A 57 -0.41 -5.25 -14.24
CA ALA A 57 -0.43 -6.54 -13.55
C ALA A 57 -1.17 -7.64 -14.34
N ASN A 58 -1.51 -7.39 -15.60
CA ASN A 58 -2.13 -8.40 -16.45
C ASN A 58 -1.13 -9.43 -16.98
N GLY A 59 -1.64 -10.57 -17.34
CA GLY A 59 -0.91 -11.54 -18.17
C GLY A 59 -0.97 -11.20 -19.65
N ASP A 60 -0.11 -11.85 -20.43
CA ASP A 60 0.08 -11.59 -21.88
C ASP A 60 -1.20 -11.71 -22.70
N ALA A 61 -2.08 -12.63 -22.36
CA ALA A 61 -3.34 -12.82 -23.10
C ALA A 61 -4.23 -11.57 -23.02
N THR A 62 -4.33 -10.95 -21.85
CA THR A 62 -5.10 -9.71 -21.66
C THR A 62 -4.43 -8.55 -22.39
N ARG A 63 -3.12 -8.42 -22.29
CA ARG A 63 -2.34 -7.37 -22.95
C ARG A 63 -2.48 -7.42 -24.46
N LYS A 64 -2.36 -8.59 -25.06
CA LYS A 64 -2.54 -8.80 -26.52
C LYS A 64 -3.95 -8.48 -26.97
N LYS A 65 -4.96 -8.81 -26.15
CA LYS A 65 -6.38 -8.60 -26.49
C LYS A 65 -6.80 -7.13 -26.34
N MET A 66 -6.36 -6.45 -25.30
CA MET A 66 -6.89 -5.15 -24.88
C MET A 66 -5.89 -4.01 -24.98
N GLY A 67 -4.62 -4.31 -25.20
CA GLY A 67 -3.53 -3.35 -25.12
C GLY A 67 -3.14 -3.04 -23.68
N VAL A 68 -2.28 -2.06 -23.53
CA VAL A 68 -1.76 -1.58 -22.24
C VAL A 68 -1.88 -0.07 -22.15
N LEU A 69 -1.86 0.50 -20.97
CA LEU A 69 -1.76 1.96 -20.80
C LEU A 69 -0.45 2.45 -21.41
N PRO A 70 -0.45 3.62 -22.08
CA PRO A 70 0.77 4.15 -22.69
C PRO A 70 1.91 4.29 -21.69
N GLY A 71 3.09 3.73 -22.02
CA GLY A 71 4.28 3.78 -21.16
C GLY A 71 4.22 2.92 -19.91
N ALA A 72 3.25 2.01 -19.78
CA ALA A 72 3.15 1.15 -18.61
C ALA A 72 4.35 0.21 -18.45
N VAL A 73 4.80 0.02 -17.22
CA VAL A 73 5.68 -1.09 -16.85
C VAL A 73 4.87 -2.37 -16.88
N LEU A 74 5.35 -3.37 -17.61
CA LEU A 74 4.70 -4.68 -17.72
C LEU A 74 5.35 -5.65 -16.75
N LEU A 75 4.64 -6.03 -15.68
CA LEU A 75 5.17 -7.00 -14.74
C LEU A 75 5.26 -8.39 -15.40
N THR A 76 6.31 -9.11 -15.08
CA THR A 76 6.44 -10.52 -15.52
C THR A 76 5.30 -11.36 -14.96
N ASP A 77 4.97 -11.14 -13.68
CA ASP A 77 3.87 -11.82 -12.98
C ASP A 77 3.45 -10.97 -11.77
N SER A 78 2.15 -10.87 -11.50
CA SER A 78 1.61 -10.01 -10.44
C SER A 78 1.99 -10.43 -9.03
N GLU A 79 2.25 -11.71 -8.82
CA GLU A 79 2.56 -12.27 -7.48
C GLU A 79 4.06 -12.42 -7.26
N THR A 80 4.81 -12.75 -8.30
CA THR A 80 6.22 -13.15 -8.19
C THR A 80 7.21 -12.15 -8.78
N PHE A 81 6.76 -11.05 -9.37
CA PHE A 81 7.65 -10.05 -9.96
C PHE A 81 8.73 -9.57 -8.99
N SER A 82 9.87 -9.18 -9.53
CA SER A 82 10.95 -8.56 -8.78
C SER A 82 10.73 -7.05 -8.63
N ALA A 83 11.08 -6.48 -7.47
CA ALA A 83 11.05 -5.03 -7.28
C ALA A 83 11.95 -4.27 -8.28
N SER A 84 12.92 -4.95 -8.90
CA SER A 84 13.76 -4.39 -9.97
C SER A 84 13.01 -4.14 -11.29
N GLU A 85 11.81 -4.70 -11.46
CA GLU A 85 10.94 -4.41 -12.60
C GLU A 85 10.24 -3.06 -12.46
N LEU A 86 10.17 -2.52 -11.25
CA LEU A 86 9.60 -1.21 -10.97
C LEU A 86 10.66 -0.11 -11.07
N PRO A 87 10.24 1.16 -11.24
CA PRO A 87 11.17 2.29 -11.23
C PRO A 87 12.07 2.28 -10.00
N ALA A 88 13.36 2.55 -10.17
CA ALA A 88 14.32 2.56 -9.08
C ALA A 88 14.03 3.64 -8.02
N ASP A 89 13.44 4.75 -8.43
CA ASP A 89 12.98 5.82 -7.53
C ASP A 89 11.73 5.39 -6.79
N LYS A 90 11.87 5.04 -5.52
CA LYS A 90 10.76 4.61 -4.66
C LYS A 90 9.82 5.74 -4.22
N SER A 91 10.15 6.98 -4.49
CA SER A 91 9.27 8.15 -4.30
C SER A 91 8.33 8.36 -5.46
N LYS A 92 8.60 7.75 -6.62
CA LYS A 92 7.75 7.83 -7.80
C LYS A 92 6.34 7.30 -7.50
N GLY A 93 5.33 8.04 -7.91
CA GLY A 93 3.95 7.57 -7.84
C GLY A 93 3.73 6.38 -8.79
N LEU A 94 3.20 5.29 -8.27
CA LEU A 94 2.86 4.10 -9.03
C LEU A 94 1.35 3.89 -9.02
N VAL A 95 0.76 3.61 -10.17
CA VAL A 95 -0.62 3.17 -10.28
C VAL A 95 -0.68 1.80 -10.93
N PHE A 96 -1.14 0.84 -10.16
CA PHE A 96 -1.32 -0.53 -10.61
C PHE A 96 -2.70 -0.73 -11.22
N TYR A 97 -2.79 -1.51 -12.26
CA TYR A 97 -4.06 -1.90 -12.86
C TYR A 97 -3.99 -3.33 -13.39
N CYS A 98 -5.15 -3.97 -13.51
CA CYS A 98 -5.26 -5.26 -14.17
C CYS A 98 -6.44 -5.25 -15.16
N ALA A 99 -7.21 -6.32 -15.28
CA ALA A 99 -8.21 -6.44 -16.36
C ALA A 99 -9.46 -5.59 -16.10
N ASN A 100 -10.07 -5.74 -14.93
CA ASN A 100 -11.35 -5.12 -14.57
C ASN A 100 -11.57 -5.16 -13.04
N THR A 101 -12.75 -4.72 -12.57
CA THR A 101 -13.11 -4.65 -11.14
C THR A 101 -13.15 -5.99 -10.40
N HIS A 102 -13.14 -7.12 -11.11
CA HIS A 102 -13.14 -8.47 -10.52
C HIS A 102 -11.72 -9.06 -10.39
N CYS A 103 -10.71 -8.35 -10.85
CA CYS A 103 -9.34 -8.81 -10.86
C CYS A 103 -8.58 -8.30 -9.63
N GLY A 104 -8.05 -9.20 -8.78
CA GLY A 104 -7.27 -8.87 -7.59
C GLY A 104 -5.77 -8.61 -7.84
N ALA A 105 -5.26 -8.99 -9.01
CA ALA A 105 -3.83 -8.97 -9.31
C ALA A 105 -3.16 -7.59 -9.11
N SER A 106 -3.86 -6.51 -9.43
CA SER A 106 -3.35 -5.14 -9.21
C SER A 106 -3.21 -4.77 -7.74
N HIS A 107 -4.12 -5.24 -6.89
CA HIS A 107 -4.06 -5.01 -5.44
C HIS A 107 -2.91 -5.81 -4.81
N GLU A 108 -2.72 -7.06 -5.21
CA GLU A 108 -1.61 -7.91 -4.76
C GLU A 108 -0.25 -7.30 -5.15
N ALA A 109 -0.11 -6.92 -6.42
CA ALA A 109 1.10 -6.29 -6.91
C ALA A 109 1.38 -4.94 -6.21
N ALA A 110 0.35 -4.14 -5.97
CA ALA A 110 0.47 -2.87 -5.26
C ALA A 110 0.90 -3.06 -3.79
N SER A 111 0.32 -4.04 -3.09
CA SER A 111 0.71 -4.38 -1.72
C SER A 111 2.16 -4.84 -1.64
N LYS A 112 2.62 -5.62 -2.63
CA LYS A 112 4.00 -6.05 -2.74
C LYS A 112 4.95 -4.86 -2.97
N ALA A 113 4.55 -3.88 -3.79
CA ALA A 113 5.32 -2.66 -3.99
C ALA A 113 5.45 -1.83 -2.71
N LEU A 114 4.37 -1.69 -1.92
CA LEU A 114 4.42 -1.06 -0.59
C LEU A 114 5.44 -1.76 0.32
N THR A 115 5.39 -3.10 0.39
CA THR A 115 6.35 -3.90 1.16
C THR A 115 7.79 -3.70 0.67
N ALA A 116 7.99 -3.49 -0.62
CA ALA A 116 9.30 -3.19 -1.21
C ALA A 116 9.79 -1.75 -0.96
N GLY A 117 9.00 -0.92 -0.28
CA GLY A 117 9.36 0.43 0.16
C GLY A 117 8.89 1.56 -0.76
N TYR A 118 8.04 1.29 -1.74
CA TYR A 118 7.38 2.35 -2.51
C TYR A 118 6.33 3.04 -1.65
N LYS A 119 6.31 4.37 -1.64
CA LYS A 119 5.50 5.15 -0.70
C LYS A 119 4.22 5.72 -1.32
N ASN A 120 4.20 5.89 -2.62
CA ASN A 120 3.08 6.50 -3.35
C ASN A 120 2.49 5.49 -4.34
N VAL A 121 1.77 4.53 -3.80
CA VAL A 121 1.17 3.41 -4.55
C VAL A 121 -0.35 3.53 -4.57
N LYS A 122 -0.94 3.33 -5.72
CA LYS A 122 -2.38 3.41 -5.97
C LYS A 122 -2.83 2.26 -6.87
N VAL A 123 -4.12 2.00 -6.88
CA VAL A 123 -4.75 1.02 -7.77
C VAL A 123 -5.87 1.70 -8.56
N MET A 124 -5.96 1.42 -9.85
CA MET A 124 -7.09 1.74 -10.70
C MET A 124 -7.96 0.47 -10.85
N PRO A 125 -9.00 0.30 -10.04
CA PRO A 125 -9.77 -0.94 -9.98
C PRO A 125 -10.53 -1.24 -11.27
N GLU A 126 -10.94 -0.22 -12.03
CA GLU A 126 -11.62 -0.42 -13.32
C GLU A 126 -10.73 -1.12 -14.35
N GLY A 127 -9.42 -1.08 -14.18
CA GLY A 127 -8.46 -1.76 -15.00
C GLY A 127 -8.44 -1.30 -16.46
N ILE A 128 -7.85 -2.13 -17.32
CA ILE A 128 -7.79 -1.84 -18.76
C ILE A 128 -9.19 -1.78 -19.38
N ALA A 129 -10.15 -2.56 -18.87
CA ALA A 129 -11.52 -2.52 -19.36
C ALA A 129 -12.18 -1.15 -19.13
N GLY A 130 -12.01 -0.56 -17.94
CA GLY A 130 -12.50 0.78 -17.65
C GLY A 130 -11.80 1.85 -18.48
N TRP A 131 -10.49 1.74 -18.68
CA TRP A 131 -9.70 2.62 -19.50
C TRP A 131 -10.20 2.67 -20.95
N VAL A 132 -10.38 1.50 -21.57
CA VAL A 132 -10.92 1.37 -22.95
C VAL A 132 -12.36 1.89 -23.03
N LYS A 133 -13.21 1.54 -22.03
CA LYS A 133 -14.61 2.02 -21.98
C LYS A 133 -14.70 3.54 -21.91
N ALA A 134 -13.75 4.19 -21.26
CA ALA A 134 -13.65 5.66 -21.17
C ALA A 134 -13.09 6.31 -22.45
N GLY A 135 -12.79 5.52 -23.49
CA GLY A 135 -12.28 6.01 -24.78
C GLY A 135 -10.82 6.46 -24.73
N LYS A 136 -10.07 6.06 -23.71
CA LYS A 136 -8.65 6.43 -23.55
C LYS A 136 -7.78 5.60 -24.49
N LYS A 137 -6.64 6.19 -24.92
CA LYS A 137 -5.71 5.52 -25.83
C LYS A 137 -5.01 4.36 -25.15
N VAL A 138 -4.86 3.26 -25.85
CA VAL A 138 -4.04 2.12 -25.48
C VAL A 138 -2.85 1.96 -26.41
N GLN A 139 -1.80 1.34 -25.91
CA GLN A 139 -0.66 0.90 -26.69
C GLN A 139 -0.79 -0.60 -26.96
N THR A 140 -0.67 -1.01 -28.22
CA THR A 140 -0.59 -2.43 -28.58
C THR A 140 0.82 -2.96 -28.37
N ILE A 141 0.93 -4.23 -27.99
CA ILE A 141 2.20 -4.95 -27.79
C ILE A 141 2.31 -6.16 -28.72
#